data_824fdf49077c86ecf0d5c88b046d153e
#
_entry.id   824fdf49077c86ecf0d5c88b046d153e
#
_cell.length_a   1.000
_cell.length_b   1.000
_cell.length_c   1.000
_cell.angle_alpha   90.00
_cell.angle_beta   90.00
_cell.angle_gamma   90.00
#
_symmetry.space_group_name_H-M   'P 1'
#
loop_
_entity.id
_entity.type
_entity.pdbx_description
1 polymer ?
#
loop_
_entity_poly.entity_id
_entity_poly.type
_entity_poly.pdbx_seq_one_letter_code
_entity_poly.pdbx_strand_id
1 'polypeptide(L)'
;MVKKPVVTYTLLGINVLVFILMTLAGGSQSVGVLVEFGAKVNTLIVAGQWWRLITPMFLHIGFEHIVLNMITLYFVGIQLENILGRGRFLAVYLMSGIAGNLASFAFNPDALSAGASTALFGLFGIYLMMGESFSSNPYIRAMGKQFLLLVVLNIMFGFYGNVDLAGHIGGLVGGFLMGYCVGVPRVGSIPLPKRIVSTLALVFLCIMMFTLGFKN
;
A
#
# COMPACT_ATOMS: atom_id res chain seq x y z
N MET A 1 -3.63 -24.48 -13.85
CA MET A 1 -4.07 -23.32 -14.66
C MET A 1 -3.81 -22.04 -13.90
N VAL A 2 -3.04 -21.12 -14.44
CA VAL A 2 -2.85 -19.77 -13.90
C VAL A 2 -4.19 -19.04 -14.07
N LYS A 3 -4.83 -18.64 -12.96
CA LYS A 3 -6.10 -17.90 -13.02
C LYS A 3 -5.82 -16.47 -13.50
N LYS A 4 -6.69 -15.92 -14.35
CA LYS A 4 -6.59 -14.51 -14.77
C LYS A 4 -6.53 -13.61 -13.52
N PRO A 5 -5.59 -12.65 -13.44
CA PRO A 5 -5.41 -11.74 -12.30
C PRO A 5 -6.47 -10.61 -12.34
N VAL A 6 -7.72 -11.00 -12.06
CA VAL A 6 -8.89 -10.11 -12.21
C VAL A 6 -8.81 -8.92 -11.25
N VAL A 7 -8.38 -9.14 -10.00
CA VAL A 7 -8.30 -8.07 -8.99
C VAL A 7 -7.27 -7.04 -9.39
N THR A 8 -6.10 -7.47 -9.86
CA THR A 8 -5.06 -6.55 -10.36
C THR A 8 -5.59 -5.69 -11.51
N TYR A 9 -6.24 -6.30 -12.50
CA TYR A 9 -6.81 -5.53 -13.63
C TYR A 9 -7.95 -4.61 -13.20
N THR A 10 -8.77 -5.02 -12.23
CA THR A 10 -9.83 -4.17 -11.68
C THR A 10 -9.23 -2.95 -10.97
N LEU A 11 -8.20 -3.15 -10.14
CA LEU A 11 -7.51 -2.05 -9.45
C LEU A 11 -6.84 -1.10 -10.45
N LEU A 12 -6.17 -1.63 -11.50
CA LEU A 12 -5.62 -0.81 -12.58
C LEU A 12 -6.70 0.03 -13.25
N GLY A 13 -7.83 -0.60 -13.61
CA GLY A 13 -8.95 0.09 -14.25
C GLY A 13 -9.54 1.20 -13.38
N ILE A 14 -9.74 0.94 -12.08
CA ILE A 14 -10.24 1.95 -11.12
C ILE A 14 -9.28 3.13 -11.05
N ASN A 15 -7.98 2.91 -10.88
CA ASN A 15 -7.00 3.98 -10.77
C ASN A 15 -6.94 4.83 -12.05
N VAL A 16 -6.95 4.20 -13.22
CA VAL A 16 -6.97 4.92 -14.50
C VAL A 16 -8.26 5.71 -14.68
N LEU A 17 -9.42 5.12 -14.34
CA LEU A 17 -10.70 5.81 -14.43
C LEU A 17 -10.75 7.04 -13.52
N VAL A 18 -10.34 6.90 -12.26
CA VAL A 18 -10.30 8.01 -11.31
C VAL A 18 -9.34 9.10 -11.78
N PHE A 19 -8.18 8.75 -12.32
CA PHE A 19 -7.23 9.72 -12.87
C PHE A 19 -7.82 10.51 -14.05
N ILE A 20 -8.54 9.84 -14.96
CA ILE A 20 -9.24 10.51 -16.06
C ILE A 20 -10.30 11.47 -15.51
N LEU A 21 -11.11 11.04 -14.54
CA LEU A 21 -12.13 11.89 -13.92
C LEU A 21 -11.51 13.12 -13.24
N MET A 22 -10.42 12.96 -12.49
CA MET A 22 -9.68 14.08 -11.89
C MET A 22 -9.14 15.06 -12.95
N THR A 23 -8.62 14.51 -14.05
CA THR A 23 -8.09 15.33 -15.15
C THR A 23 -9.19 16.17 -15.78
N LEU A 24 -10.39 15.60 -16.02
CA LEU A 24 -11.55 16.29 -16.57
C LEU A 24 -12.16 17.31 -15.57
N ALA A 25 -12.04 17.05 -14.26
CA ALA A 25 -12.55 17.93 -13.19
C ALA A 25 -11.66 19.15 -12.91
N GLY A 26 -10.59 19.37 -13.66
CA GLY A 26 -9.72 20.54 -13.50
C GLY A 26 -8.23 20.20 -13.29
N GLY A 27 -7.86 18.91 -13.46
CA GLY A 27 -6.47 18.45 -13.46
C GLY A 27 -6.07 17.69 -12.21
N SER A 28 -5.38 16.58 -12.43
CA SER A 28 -4.92 15.68 -11.36
C SER A 28 -3.79 16.26 -10.47
N GLN A 29 -3.25 17.42 -10.82
CA GLN A 29 -2.26 18.16 -10.02
C GLN A 29 -2.88 19.31 -9.21
N SER A 30 -4.17 19.63 -9.46
CA SER A 30 -4.89 20.65 -8.73
C SER A 30 -5.17 20.19 -7.30
N VAL A 31 -4.71 20.96 -6.32
CA VAL A 31 -4.96 20.69 -4.88
C VAL A 31 -6.46 20.64 -4.60
N GLY A 32 -7.26 21.55 -5.19
CA GLY A 32 -8.71 21.55 -5.03
C GLY A 32 -9.33 20.23 -5.50
N VAL A 33 -8.97 19.76 -6.70
CA VAL A 33 -9.44 18.48 -7.26
C VAL A 33 -9.00 17.31 -6.39
N LEU A 34 -7.74 17.29 -5.94
CA LEU A 34 -7.24 16.24 -5.05
C LEU A 34 -8.04 16.15 -3.74
N VAL A 35 -8.34 17.30 -3.14
CA VAL A 35 -9.14 17.38 -1.91
C VAL A 35 -10.58 16.95 -2.17
N GLU A 36 -11.19 17.38 -3.25
CA GLU A 36 -12.56 17.01 -3.65
C GLU A 36 -12.71 15.51 -3.88
N PHE A 37 -11.72 14.89 -4.55
CA PHE A 37 -11.71 13.44 -4.80
C PHE A 37 -11.30 12.59 -3.59
N GLY A 38 -10.90 13.21 -2.47
CA GLY A 38 -10.66 12.52 -1.21
C GLY A 38 -9.20 12.23 -0.90
N ALA A 39 -8.26 13.08 -1.32
CA ALA A 39 -6.87 13.01 -0.87
C ALA A 39 -6.77 13.06 0.67
N LYS A 40 -5.74 12.46 1.23
CA LYS A 40 -5.46 12.50 2.66
C LYS A 40 -5.13 13.93 3.08
N VAL A 41 -5.96 14.48 3.95
CA VAL A 41 -5.79 15.79 4.58
C VAL A 41 -6.20 15.65 6.05
N ASN A 42 -5.26 15.88 6.98
CA ASN A 42 -5.47 15.59 8.40
C ASN A 42 -6.66 16.35 8.98
N THR A 43 -6.77 17.65 8.72
CA THR A 43 -7.87 18.49 9.24
C THR A 43 -9.25 17.96 8.82
N LEU A 44 -9.36 17.43 7.61
CA LEU A 44 -10.62 16.85 7.11
C LEU A 44 -10.90 15.47 7.71
N ILE A 45 -9.87 14.66 7.98
CA ILE A 45 -10.03 13.38 8.70
C ILE A 45 -10.52 13.64 10.12
N VAL A 46 -9.92 14.61 10.82
CA VAL A 46 -10.34 15.03 12.17
C VAL A 46 -11.77 15.57 12.15
N ALA A 47 -12.18 16.25 11.09
CA ALA A 47 -13.56 16.71 10.88
C ALA A 47 -14.56 15.57 10.52
N GLY A 48 -14.12 14.30 10.56
CA GLY A 48 -14.97 13.12 10.36
C GLY A 48 -14.96 12.53 8.95
N GLN A 49 -14.12 13.00 8.04
CA GLN A 49 -14.02 12.47 6.67
C GLN A 49 -13.09 11.23 6.63
N TRP A 50 -13.45 10.15 7.32
CA TRP A 50 -12.59 8.97 7.51
C TRP A 50 -12.32 8.18 6.23
N TRP A 51 -13.16 8.34 5.19
CA TRP A 51 -12.89 7.75 3.87
C TRP A 51 -11.55 8.21 3.28
N ARG A 52 -11.00 9.33 3.73
CA ARG A 52 -9.68 9.83 3.35
C ARG A 52 -8.50 8.99 3.87
N LEU A 53 -8.77 7.93 4.62
CA LEU A 53 -7.81 6.87 4.93
C LEU A 53 -7.82 5.75 3.87
N ILE A 54 -8.80 5.76 2.94
CA ILE A 54 -8.97 4.75 1.89
C ILE A 54 -8.83 5.36 0.50
N THR A 55 -9.54 6.46 0.24
CA THR A 55 -9.63 7.07 -1.10
C THR A 55 -8.28 7.49 -1.69
N PRO A 56 -7.27 7.94 -0.92
CA PRO A 56 -5.98 8.36 -1.47
C PRO A 56 -5.28 7.28 -2.30
N MET A 57 -5.51 5.99 -1.99
CA MET A 57 -4.92 4.87 -2.72
C MET A 57 -5.31 4.82 -4.22
N PHE A 58 -6.34 5.56 -4.62
CA PHE A 58 -6.86 5.58 -5.98
C PHE A 58 -6.62 6.89 -6.70
N LEU A 59 -6.03 7.89 -6.03
CA LEU A 59 -5.74 9.19 -6.60
C LEU A 59 -4.29 9.29 -7.04
N HIS A 60 -4.00 10.06 -8.10
CA HIS A 60 -2.62 10.21 -8.58
C HIS A 60 -2.33 11.65 -8.99
N ILE A 61 -1.18 12.17 -8.54
CA ILE A 61 -0.71 13.53 -8.78
C ILE A 61 0.15 13.56 -10.06
N GLY A 62 -0.46 13.89 -11.19
CA GLY A 62 0.21 13.98 -12.48
C GLY A 62 0.43 12.63 -13.17
N PHE A 63 0.80 12.71 -14.44
CA PHE A 63 0.90 11.57 -15.35
C PHE A 63 2.03 10.59 -14.98
N GLU A 64 3.20 11.10 -14.63
CA GLU A 64 4.34 10.24 -14.26
C GLU A 64 4.02 9.38 -13.04
N HIS A 65 3.35 9.96 -12.04
CA HIS A 65 2.99 9.26 -10.82
C HIS A 65 2.04 8.09 -11.09
N ILE A 66 0.98 8.29 -11.88
CA ILE A 66 0.09 7.17 -12.21
C ILE A 66 0.79 6.11 -13.05
N VAL A 67 1.59 6.49 -14.04
CA VAL A 67 2.30 5.53 -14.90
C VAL A 67 3.21 4.63 -14.07
N LEU A 68 4.04 5.19 -13.19
CA LEU A 68 4.95 4.42 -12.35
C LEU A 68 4.20 3.47 -11.40
N ASN A 69 3.13 3.97 -10.77
CA ASN A 69 2.29 3.13 -9.90
C ASN A 69 1.60 2.01 -10.67
N MET A 70 1.04 2.29 -11.84
CA MET A 70 0.33 1.27 -12.63
C MET A 70 1.27 0.22 -13.21
N ILE A 71 2.47 0.59 -13.66
CA ILE A 71 3.51 -0.36 -14.06
C ILE A 71 3.86 -1.28 -12.88
N THR A 72 4.10 -0.71 -11.71
CA THR A 72 4.40 -1.47 -10.50
C THR A 72 3.25 -2.40 -10.12
N LEU A 73 2.01 -1.88 -10.09
CA LEU A 73 0.82 -2.68 -9.79
C LEU A 73 0.62 -3.81 -10.80
N TYR A 74 0.87 -3.56 -12.08
CA TYR A 74 0.74 -4.58 -13.12
C TYR A 74 1.70 -5.75 -12.86
N PHE A 75 3.00 -5.49 -12.74
CA PHE A 75 3.98 -6.57 -12.59
C PHE A 75 3.92 -7.25 -11.21
N VAL A 76 3.89 -6.48 -10.14
CA VAL A 76 3.89 -6.99 -8.77
C VAL A 76 2.52 -7.59 -8.41
N GLY A 77 1.44 -6.93 -8.81
CA GLY A 77 0.09 -7.36 -8.53
C GLY A 77 -0.27 -8.69 -9.19
N ILE A 78 0.06 -8.86 -10.49
CA ILE A 78 -0.17 -10.14 -11.19
C ILE A 78 0.53 -11.30 -10.48
N GLN A 79 1.79 -11.10 -10.10
CA GLN A 79 2.56 -12.14 -9.42
C GLN A 79 1.94 -12.48 -8.05
N LEU A 80 1.65 -11.47 -7.23
CA LEU A 80 1.10 -11.68 -5.88
C LEU A 80 -0.34 -12.16 -5.89
N GLU A 81 -1.19 -11.71 -6.81
CA GLU A 81 -2.54 -12.26 -6.96
C GLU A 81 -2.48 -13.77 -7.31
N ASN A 82 -1.51 -14.16 -8.15
CA ASN A 82 -1.28 -15.57 -8.45
C ASN A 82 -0.76 -16.36 -7.24
N ILE A 83 0.07 -15.77 -6.37
CA ILE A 83 0.61 -16.42 -5.16
C ILE A 83 -0.45 -16.49 -4.06
N LEU A 84 -1.14 -15.39 -3.78
CA LEU A 84 -2.06 -15.25 -2.64
C LEU A 84 -3.48 -15.75 -2.96
N GLY A 85 -3.88 -15.64 -4.22
CA GLY A 85 -5.27 -15.72 -4.65
C GLY A 85 -6.01 -14.38 -4.46
N ARG A 86 -7.13 -14.21 -5.18
CA ARG A 86 -7.87 -12.94 -5.31
C ARG A 86 -8.22 -12.27 -4.00
N GLY A 87 -8.86 -13.01 -3.08
CA GLY A 87 -9.35 -12.43 -1.81
C GLY A 87 -8.21 -11.97 -0.91
N ARG A 88 -7.14 -12.78 -0.74
CA ARG A 88 -5.99 -12.40 0.08
C ARG A 88 -5.20 -11.24 -0.54
N PHE A 89 -5.04 -11.25 -1.86
CA PHE A 89 -4.38 -10.16 -2.56
C PHE A 89 -5.11 -8.83 -2.37
N LEU A 90 -6.44 -8.81 -2.54
CA LEU A 90 -7.25 -7.61 -2.31
C LEU A 90 -7.16 -7.14 -0.85
N ALA A 91 -7.27 -8.07 0.10
CA ALA A 91 -7.14 -7.74 1.52
C ALA A 91 -5.76 -7.12 1.86
N VAL A 92 -4.68 -7.69 1.32
CA VAL A 92 -3.34 -7.13 1.49
C VAL A 92 -3.26 -5.72 0.89
N TYR A 93 -3.70 -5.53 -0.35
CA TYR A 93 -3.65 -4.24 -1.03
C TYR A 93 -4.38 -3.16 -0.21
N LEU A 94 -5.62 -3.42 0.18
CA LEU A 94 -6.45 -2.45 0.92
C LEU A 94 -5.89 -2.20 2.32
N MET A 95 -5.61 -3.25 3.09
CA MET A 95 -5.19 -3.09 4.49
C MET A 95 -3.80 -2.47 4.62
N SER A 96 -2.87 -2.79 3.72
CA SER A 96 -1.56 -2.14 3.73
C SER A 96 -1.65 -0.68 3.28
N GLY A 97 -2.49 -0.36 2.31
CA GLY A 97 -2.75 1.03 1.93
C GLY A 97 -3.38 1.84 3.07
N ILE A 98 -4.35 1.27 3.80
CA ILE A 98 -4.93 1.89 5.00
C ILE A 98 -3.87 2.09 6.08
N ALA A 99 -3.03 1.07 6.35
CA ALA A 99 -1.94 1.19 7.33
C ALA A 99 -0.95 2.30 6.94
N GLY A 100 -0.64 2.44 5.64
CA GLY A 100 0.17 3.53 5.12
C GLY A 100 -0.48 4.90 5.32
N ASN A 101 -1.75 5.04 4.97
CA ASN A 101 -2.47 6.30 5.15
C ASN A 101 -2.65 6.66 6.64
N LEU A 102 -2.79 5.67 7.53
CA LEU A 102 -2.77 5.86 8.98
C LEU A 102 -1.40 6.34 9.48
N ALA A 103 -0.32 5.78 8.96
CA ALA A 103 1.03 6.24 9.29
C ALA A 103 1.26 7.68 8.80
N SER A 104 0.82 8.01 7.60
CA SER A 104 0.81 9.38 7.09
C SER A 104 0.00 10.33 7.98
N PHE A 105 -1.19 9.91 8.40
CA PHE A 105 -2.05 10.66 9.30
C PHE A 105 -1.38 10.95 10.66
N ALA A 106 -0.63 9.97 11.19
CA ALA A 106 0.05 10.07 12.48
C ALA A 106 1.37 10.87 12.42
N PHE A 107 2.16 10.70 11.36
CA PHE A 107 3.56 11.14 11.34
C PHE A 107 3.88 12.19 10.26
N ASN A 108 2.92 12.50 9.39
CA ASN A 108 3.06 13.53 8.36
C ASN A 108 1.78 14.37 8.25
N PRO A 109 1.42 15.11 9.34
CA PRO A 109 0.12 15.77 9.44
C PRO A 109 -0.11 16.83 8.38
N ASP A 110 0.92 17.55 7.94
CA ASP A 110 0.83 18.65 6.99
C ASP A 110 0.79 18.18 5.53
N ALA A 111 1.07 16.91 5.27
CA ALA A 111 1.08 16.40 3.90
C ALA A 111 -0.34 16.18 3.35
N LEU A 112 -0.56 16.68 2.14
CA LEU A 112 -1.60 16.18 1.27
C LEU A 112 -1.06 14.92 0.56
N SER A 113 -1.63 13.74 0.86
CA SER A 113 -1.14 12.49 0.29
C SER A 113 -2.17 11.87 -0.66
N ALA A 114 -1.67 11.39 -1.79
CA ALA A 114 -2.41 10.67 -2.82
C ALA A 114 -1.48 9.72 -3.58
N GLY A 115 -1.94 8.52 -3.89
CA GLY A 115 -1.20 7.52 -4.65
C GLY A 115 -1.46 6.10 -4.18
N ALA A 116 -1.42 5.16 -5.11
CA ALA A 116 -1.45 3.72 -4.81
C ALA A 116 -0.19 3.25 -4.08
N SER A 117 0.83 4.09 -3.97
CA SER A 117 2.16 3.72 -3.48
C SER A 117 2.15 3.15 -2.06
N THR A 118 1.30 3.62 -1.15
CA THR A 118 1.15 3.03 0.19
C THR A 118 0.78 1.55 0.13
N ALA A 119 -0.17 1.18 -0.73
CA ALA A 119 -0.55 -0.21 -0.97
C ALA A 119 0.56 -0.99 -1.70
N LEU A 120 1.24 -0.37 -2.68
CA LEU A 120 2.35 -1.00 -3.43
C LEU A 120 3.54 -1.31 -2.51
N PHE A 121 3.88 -0.42 -1.59
CA PHE A 121 4.87 -0.72 -0.55
C PHE A 121 4.42 -1.90 0.32
N GLY A 122 3.12 -2.03 0.58
CA GLY A 122 2.57 -3.21 1.22
C GLY A 122 2.79 -4.50 0.42
N LEU A 123 2.63 -4.45 -0.90
CA LEU A 123 2.96 -5.59 -1.76
C LEU A 123 4.46 -5.93 -1.70
N PHE A 124 5.35 -4.93 -1.61
CA PHE A 124 6.78 -5.18 -1.36
C PHE A 124 6.99 -5.84 0.01
N GLY A 125 6.25 -5.43 1.04
CA GLY A 125 6.26 -6.05 2.37
C GLY A 125 5.95 -7.55 2.33
N ILE A 126 5.05 -8.01 1.45
CA ILE A 126 4.80 -9.45 1.23
C ILE A 126 6.06 -10.17 0.76
N TYR A 127 6.81 -9.60 -0.18
CA TYR A 127 8.05 -10.24 -0.66
C TYR A 127 9.10 -10.31 0.43
N LEU A 128 9.21 -9.28 1.28
CA LEU A 128 10.12 -9.30 2.43
C LEU A 128 9.72 -10.39 3.43
N MET A 129 8.43 -10.49 3.76
CA MET A 129 7.91 -11.54 4.65
C MET A 129 8.16 -12.95 4.08
N MET A 130 7.93 -13.15 2.78
CA MET A 130 8.23 -14.43 2.14
C MET A 130 9.73 -14.75 2.18
N GLY A 131 10.59 -13.76 1.91
CA GLY A 131 12.05 -13.90 1.98
C GLY A 131 12.56 -14.27 3.37
N GLU A 132 11.93 -13.77 4.44
CA GLU A 132 12.21 -14.15 5.82
C GLU A 132 11.72 -15.56 6.14
N SER A 133 10.43 -15.83 5.87
CA SER A 133 9.77 -17.05 6.31
C SER A 133 10.14 -18.29 5.51
N PHE A 134 10.50 -18.14 4.26
CA PHE A 134 10.82 -19.23 3.33
C PHE A 134 12.24 -19.12 2.77
N SER A 135 13.18 -18.62 3.57
CA SER A 135 14.59 -18.37 3.19
C SER A 135 15.37 -19.63 2.79
N SER A 136 14.89 -20.81 3.14
CA SER A 136 15.42 -22.10 2.66
C SER A 136 15.22 -22.31 1.14
N ASN A 137 14.24 -21.65 0.53
CA ASN A 137 14.05 -21.64 -0.91
C ASN A 137 14.93 -20.54 -1.53
N PRO A 138 15.97 -20.88 -2.34
CA PRO A 138 16.90 -19.88 -2.90
C PRO A 138 16.22 -18.83 -3.76
N TYR A 139 15.17 -19.21 -4.52
CA TYR A 139 14.42 -18.29 -5.37
C TYR A 139 13.65 -17.25 -4.54
N ILE A 140 12.93 -17.68 -3.50
CA ILE A 140 12.17 -16.79 -2.63
C ILE A 140 13.10 -15.86 -1.86
N ARG A 141 14.24 -16.39 -1.38
CA ARG A 141 15.27 -15.60 -0.71
C ARG A 141 15.85 -14.53 -1.64
N ALA A 142 16.11 -14.87 -2.89
CA ALA A 142 16.61 -13.92 -3.88
C ALA A 142 15.57 -12.81 -4.17
N MET A 143 14.30 -13.16 -4.34
CA MET A 143 13.21 -12.20 -4.49
C MET A 143 13.12 -11.26 -3.29
N GLY A 144 13.14 -11.79 -2.06
CA GLY A 144 13.13 -10.96 -0.85
C GLY A 144 14.26 -9.94 -0.83
N LYS A 145 15.49 -10.34 -1.22
CA LYS A 145 16.64 -9.42 -1.33
C LYS A 145 16.47 -8.36 -2.40
N GLN A 146 15.92 -8.72 -3.57
CA GLN A 146 15.65 -7.75 -4.65
C GLN A 146 14.64 -6.70 -4.20
N PHE A 147 13.54 -7.13 -3.56
CA PHE A 147 12.54 -6.19 -3.06
C PHE A 147 13.06 -5.37 -1.88
N LEU A 148 13.93 -5.92 -1.02
CA LEU A 148 14.61 -5.14 0.02
C LEU A 148 15.45 -4.01 -0.59
N LEU A 149 16.26 -4.32 -1.60
CA LEU A 149 17.03 -3.31 -2.30
C LEU A 149 16.14 -2.24 -2.93
N LEU A 150 15.05 -2.65 -3.62
CA LEU A 150 14.08 -1.74 -4.20
C LEU A 150 13.47 -0.81 -3.14
N VAL A 151 13.07 -1.34 -2.00
CA VAL A 151 12.52 -0.57 -0.88
C VAL A 151 13.55 0.43 -0.36
N VAL A 152 14.78 0.00 -0.11
CA VAL A 152 15.86 0.87 0.39
C VAL A 152 16.11 2.02 -0.59
N LEU A 153 16.23 1.73 -1.89
CA LEU A 153 16.43 2.76 -2.91
C LEU A 153 15.25 3.75 -2.96
N ASN A 154 13.99 3.25 -2.95
CA ASN A 154 12.82 4.12 -2.96
C ASN A 154 12.74 5.02 -1.71
N ILE A 155 13.07 4.50 -0.53
CA ILE A 155 13.13 5.30 0.70
C ILE A 155 14.24 6.36 0.60
N MET A 156 15.45 5.98 0.14
CA MET A 156 16.56 6.93 -0.04
C MET A 156 16.20 8.06 -1.01
N PHE A 157 15.63 7.73 -2.16
CA PHE A 157 15.19 8.74 -3.12
C PHE A 157 14.00 9.56 -2.61
N GLY A 158 13.14 8.97 -1.78
CA GLY A 158 12.01 9.66 -1.16
C GLY A 158 12.40 10.81 -0.24
N PHE A 159 13.62 10.79 0.35
CA PHE A 159 14.13 11.92 1.14
C PHE A 159 14.43 13.18 0.33
N TYR A 160 14.65 13.04 -0.98
CA TYR A 160 14.96 14.16 -1.88
C TYR A 160 13.73 14.67 -2.66
N GLY A 161 12.56 14.03 -2.49
CA GLY A 161 11.33 14.36 -3.20
C GLY A 161 10.16 14.68 -2.25
N ASN A 162 9.07 15.19 -2.80
CA ASN A 162 7.81 15.40 -2.07
C ASN A 162 7.05 14.05 -1.90
N VAL A 163 7.72 13.06 -1.29
CA VAL A 163 7.17 11.72 -1.10
C VAL A 163 6.74 11.54 0.35
N ASP A 164 5.57 10.99 0.55
CA ASP A 164 5.07 10.64 1.88
C ASP A 164 5.74 9.37 2.40
N LEU A 165 6.96 9.54 2.95
CA LEU A 165 7.74 8.43 3.51
C LEU A 165 7.04 7.73 4.65
N ALA A 166 6.30 8.45 5.50
CA ALA A 166 5.53 7.85 6.57
C ALA A 166 4.48 6.88 6.01
N GLY A 167 3.77 7.31 4.96
CA GLY A 167 2.83 6.48 4.24
C GLY A 167 3.46 5.22 3.62
N HIS A 168 4.62 5.36 3.00
CA HIS A 168 5.35 4.24 2.39
C HIS A 168 5.83 3.23 3.44
N ILE A 169 6.44 3.69 4.53
CA ILE A 169 6.91 2.82 5.61
C ILE A 169 5.72 2.12 6.31
N GLY A 170 4.64 2.87 6.58
CA GLY A 170 3.43 2.30 7.16
C GLY A 170 2.80 1.23 6.27
N GLY A 171 2.74 1.47 4.96
CA GLY A 171 2.29 0.50 3.97
C GLY A 171 3.16 -0.76 3.94
N LEU A 172 4.48 -0.59 3.92
CA LEU A 172 5.46 -1.68 3.92
C LEU A 172 5.29 -2.59 5.14
N VAL A 173 5.27 -1.99 6.35
CA VAL A 173 5.07 -2.71 7.61
C VAL A 173 3.69 -3.36 7.64
N GLY A 174 2.65 -2.64 7.24
CA GLY A 174 1.30 -3.17 7.13
C GLY A 174 1.22 -4.40 6.24
N GLY A 175 1.84 -4.33 5.05
CA GLY A 175 1.88 -5.46 4.12
C GLY A 175 2.72 -6.63 4.62
N PHE A 176 3.86 -6.37 5.25
CA PHE A 176 4.68 -7.41 5.87
C PHE A 176 3.88 -8.20 6.93
N LEU A 177 3.18 -7.51 7.82
CA LEU A 177 2.32 -8.14 8.83
C LEU A 177 1.11 -8.83 8.20
N MET A 178 0.46 -8.20 7.21
CA MET A 178 -0.65 -8.81 6.48
C MET A 178 -0.25 -10.13 5.80
N GLY A 179 0.99 -10.23 5.32
CA GLY A 179 1.52 -11.48 4.76
C GLY A 179 1.43 -12.65 5.74
N TYR A 180 1.77 -12.43 6.99
CA TYR A 180 1.57 -13.43 8.04
C TYR A 180 0.09 -13.67 8.33
N CYS A 181 -0.72 -12.61 8.44
CA CYS A 181 -2.15 -12.73 8.75
C CYS A 181 -2.90 -13.61 7.75
N VAL A 182 -2.73 -13.34 6.45
CA VAL A 182 -3.45 -14.07 5.39
C VAL A 182 -2.77 -15.37 4.99
N GLY A 183 -1.45 -15.47 5.23
CA GLY A 183 -0.62 -16.58 4.78
C GLY A 183 -0.39 -16.60 3.26
N VAL A 184 0.52 -17.45 2.82
CA VAL A 184 0.93 -17.60 1.41
C VAL A 184 0.77 -19.07 0.97
N PRO A 185 -0.47 -19.55 0.77
CA PRO A 185 -0.78 -20.98 0.68
C PRO A 185 -0.14 -21.69 -0.51
N ARG A 186 0.30 -20.95 -1.53
CA ARG A 186 1.00 -21.51 -2.70
C ARG A 186 2.52 -21.56 -2.55
N VAL A 187 3.03 -21.05 -1.45
CA VAL A 187 4.47 -21.04 -1.12
C VAL A 187 4.75 -21.97 0.04
N GLY A 188 3.94 -21.90 1.09
CA GLY A 188 4.08 -22.71 2.28
C GLY A 188 3.11 -22.32 3.38
N SER A 189 3.20 -23.04 4.52
CA SER A 189 2.36 -22.77 5.70
C SER A 189 3.05 -21.77 6.64
N ILE A 190 2.25 -20.90 7.23
CA ILE A 190 2.67 -19.98 8.30
C ILE A 190 2.13 -20.53 9.62
N PRO A 191 3.00 -20.72 10.65
CA PRO A 191 2.57 -21.18 11.96
C PRO A 191 1.52 -20.26 12.59
N LEU A 192 0.50 -20.87 13.22
CA LEU A 192 -0.61 -20.14 13.83
C LEU A 192 -0.16 -19.05 14.84
N PRO A 193 0.85 -19.28 15.71
CA PRO A 193 1.34 -18.22 16.61
C PRO A 193 1.85 -16.99 15.86
N LYS A 194 2.62 -17.16 14.78
CA LYS A 194 3.09 -16.03 13.95
C LYS A 194 1.91 -15.26 13.36
N ARG A 195 0.86 -15.94 12.90
CA ARG A 195 -0.35 -15.31 12.36
C ARG A 195 -1.07 -14.48 13.42
N ILE A 196 -1.27 -15.06 14.61
CA ILE A 196 -1.96 -14.35 15.73
C ILE A 196 -1.15 -13.11 16.14
N VAL A 197 0.15 -13.27 16.41
CA VAL A 197 1.01 -12.15 16.84
C VAL A 197 1.02 -11.04 15.79
N SER A 198 1.15 -11.38 14.50
CA SER A 198 1.16 -10.37 13.44
C SER A 198 -0.19 -9.67 13.28
N THR A 199 -1.30 -10.39 13.49
CA THR A 199 -2.64 -9.77 13.47
C THR A 199 -2.80 -8.79 14.64
N LEU A 200 -2.42 -9.19 15.85
CA LEU A 200 -2.48 -8.32 17.02
C LEU A 200 -1.58 -7.09 16.86
N ALA A 201 -0.35 -7.29 16.34
CA ALA A 201 0.59 -6.21 16.06
C ALA A 201 0.03 -5.22 15.02
N LEU A 202 -0.56 -5.71 13.93
CA LEU A 202 -1.16 -4.85 12.91
C LEU A 202 -2.34 -4.04 13.46
N VAL A 203 -3.24 -4.67 14.21
CA VAL A 203 -4.38 -4.01 14.84
C VAL A 203 -3.90 -2.95 15.83
N PHE A 204 -2.93 -3.30 16.69
CA PHE A 204 -2.35 -2.37 17.65
C PHE A 204 -1.72 -1.16 16.96
N LEU A 205 -0.90 -1.38 15.91
CA LEU A 205 -0.28 -0.30 15.15
C LEU A 205 -1.32 0.60 14.48
N CYS A 206 -2.36 0.03 13.87
CA CYS A 206 -3.42 0.81 13.26
C CYS A 206 -4.17 1.68 14.29
N ILE A 207 -4.52 1.12 15.45
CA ILE A 207 -5.19 1.87 16.54
C ILE A 207 -4.24 2.97 17.06
N MET A 208 -2.98 2.64 17.29
CA MET A 208 -1.98 3.61 17.76
C MET A 208 -1.82 4.77 16.78
N MET A 209 -1.62 4.50 15.49
CA MET A 209 -1.49 5.53 14.47
C MET A 209 -2.77 6.36 14.31
N PHE A 210 -3.93 5.72 14.36
CA PHE A 210 -5.21 6.42 14.33
C PHE A 210 -5.33 7.41 15.51
N THR A 211 -5.05 6.95 16.74
CA THR A 211 -5.13 7.82 17.94
C THR A 211 -4.08 8.93 17.95
N LEU A 212 -2.87 8.66 17.44
CA LEU A 212 -1.82 9.67 17.32
C LEU A 212 -2.19 10.76 16.31
N GLY A 213 -2.78 10.39 15.18
CA GLY A 213 -3.18 11.35 14.15
C GLY A 213 -4.24 12.38 14.61
N PHE A 214 -5.01 12.08 15.66
CA PHE A 214 -5.93 13.05 16.29
C PHE A 214 -5.26 14.00 17.29
N LYS A 215 -4.00 13.75 17.65
CA LYS A 215 -3.25 14.60 18.59
C LYS A 215 -2.35 15.61 17.89
N ASN A 216 -2.13 15.40 16.60
CA ASN A 216 -1.34 16.26 15.71
C ASN A 216 -2.26 17.07 14.80
#